data_1586719a5e798d7b4a5e5aa9be2eafe0
#
_entry.id   1586719a5e798d7b4a5e5aa9be2eafe0
#
_cell.length_a   1.000
_cell.length_b   1.000
_cell.length_c   1.000
_cell.angle_alpha   90.00
_cell.angle_beta   90.00
_cell.angle_gamma   90.00
#
_symmetry.space_group_name_H-M   'P 1'
#
loop_
_entity.id
_entity.type
_entity.pdbx_description
1 polymer ?
#
loop_
_entity_poly.entity_id
_entity_poly.type
_entity_poly.pdbx_seq_one_letter_code
_entity_poly.pdbx_strand_id
1 'polypeptide(L)'
;MAITQAVANSFKKELLEGKHDFQFSGGDNFKLALYVSTATLSSATTGYTTTGEVSASGQYTAGGGALVKPNPSTSVASGVASVDFADLSFTGVTITARGALIYNTSNANSAVAVLDFGADKTATSGTFTIQFPAFTTSAAILRIGNA
;
A
#
# COMPACT_ATOMS: atom_id res chain seq x y z
N MET A 1 -8.55 11.60 15.06
CA MET A 1 -8.15 11.11 13.73
C MET A 1 -7.52 9.77 13.88
N ALA A 2 -7.77 8.88 12.95
CA ALA A 2 -7.28 7.52 13.08
C ALA A 2 -6.99 6.90 11.70
N ILE A 3 -6.03 5.99 11.69
CA ILE A 3 -5.76 5.10 10.56
C ILE A 3 -6.42 3.77 10.90
N THR A 4 -7.30 3.31 10.01
CA THR A 4 -7.95 2.00 10.15
C THR A 4 -7.58 1.15 8.94
N GLN A 5 -6.97 0.00 9.19
CA GLN A 5 -6.57 -0.92 8.12
C GLN A 5 -7.80 -1.43 7.36
N ALA A 6 -7.79 -1.23 6.06
CA ALA A 6 -8.89 -1.65 5.21
C ALA A 6 -8.48 -1.65 3.73
N VAL A 7 -9.15 -2.48 2.95
CA VAL A 7 -9.22 -2.30 1.50
C VAL A 7 -10.21 -1.17 1.22
N ALA A 8 -9.83 -0.22 0.36
CA ALA A 8 -10.70 0.91 0.05
C ALA A 8 -12.00 0.45 -0.62
N ASN A 9 -13.12 1.06 -0.23
CA ASN A 9 -14.42 0.71 -0.83
C ASN A 9 -14.46 1.05 -2.32
N SER A 10 -13.88 2.19 -2.70
CA SER A 10 -13.77 2.59 -4.09
C SER A 10 -12.95 1.59 -4.91
N PHE A 11 -11.86 1.06 -4.35
CA PHE A 11 -11.04 0.05 -5.01
C PHE A 11 -11.85 -1.19 -5.38
N LYS A 12 -12.70 -1.67 -4.49
CA LYS A 12 -13.52 -2.87 -4.74
C LYS A 12 -14.41 -2.70 -5.96
N LYS A 13 -15.04 -1.53 -6.08
CA LYS A 13 -15.86 -1.19 -7.25
C LYS A 13 -15.00 -1.05 -8.50
N GLU A 14 -13.91 -0.30 -8.41
CA GLU A 14 -13.00 -0.04 -9.52
C GLU A 14 -12.32 -1.31 -10.04
N LEU A 15 -12.05 -2.28 -9.15
CA LEU A 15 -11.52 -3.58 -9.54
C LEU A 15 -12.50 -4.33 -10.46
N LEU A 16 -13.79 -4.29 -10.14
CA LEU A 16 -14.84 -4.89 -10.97
C LEU A 16 -15.04 -4.14 -12.29
N GLU A 17 -14.64 -2.88 -12.35
CA GLU A 17 -14.67 -2.06 -13.57
C GLU A 17 -13.38 -2.20 -14.41
N GLY A 18 -12.43 -3.02 -13.98
CA GLY A 18 -11.17 -3.23 -14.68
C GLY A 18 -10.19 -2.05 -14.62
N LYS A 19 -10.28 -1.22 -13.57
CA LYS A 19 -9.44 -0.01 -13.41
C LYS A 19 -8.13 -0.27 -12.66
N HIS A 20 -7.92 -1.47 -12.16
CA HIS A 20 -6.70 -1.85 -11.45
C HIS A 20 -6.15 -3.14 -12.04
N ASP A 21 -4.94 -3.08 -12.56
CA ASP A 21 -4.27 -4.21 -13.18
C ASP A 21 -2.97 -4.52 -12.44
N PHE A 22 -2.94 -5.65 -11.73
CA PHE A 22 -1.79 -6.10 -10.94
C PHE A 22 -0.85 -7.02 -11.70
N GLN A 23 -1.02 -7.22 -13.00
CA GLN A 23 -0.13 -8.06 -13.78
C GLN A 23 1.31 -7.57 -13.70
N PHE A 24 2.26 -8.52 -13.62
CA PHE A 24 3.68 -8.21 -13.60
C PHE A 24 4.12 -7.42 -14.83
N SER A 25 3.73 -7.89 -16.01
CA SER A 25 4.08 -7.24 -17.28
C SER A 25 2.87 -6.52 -17.86
N GLY A 26 3.01 -5.23 -18.12
CA GLY A 26 1.98 -4.39 -18.72
C GLY A 26 0.89 -3.93 -17.76
N GLY A 27 0.93 -4.34 -16.50
CA GLY A 27 -0.03 -3.87 -15.50
C GLY A 27 0.26 -2.46 -15.00
N ASP A 28 -0.59 -2.00 -14.08
CA ASP A 28 -0.52 -0.64 -13.51
C ASP A 28 0.70 -0.44 -12.62
N ASN A 29 1.01 0.83 -12.35
CA ASN A 29 2.03 1.25 -11.40
C ASN A 29 1.38 1.66 -10.09
N PHE A 30 1.94 1.19 -8.98
CA PHE A 30 1.44 1.46 -7.64
C PHE A 30 2.53 2.13 -6.80
N LYS A 31 2.12 2.96 -5.85
CA LYS A 31 2.99 3.58 -4.86
C LYS A 31 2.46 3.34 -3.46
N LEU A 32 3.36 3.51 -2.49
CA LEU A 32 3.03 3.48 -1.07
C LEU A 32 3.52 4.77 -0.42
N ALA A 33 2.61 5.52 0.19
CA ALA A 33 2.91 6.71 0.98
C ALA A 33 2.73 6.42 2.47
N LEU A 34 3.54 7.06 3.31
CA LEU A 34 3.55 6.89 4.77
C LEU A 34 2.82 8.04 5.46
N TYR A 35 2.11 7.73 6.55
CA TYR A 35 1.26 8.69 7.25
C TYR A 35 1.51 8.67 8.76
N VAL A 36 1.41 9.86 9.37
CA VAL A 36 1.50 10.02 10.82
C VAL A 36 0.19 9.61 11.51
N SER A 37 0.25 9.41 12.83
CA SER A 37 -0.88 8.92 13.63
C SER A 37 -2.12 9.83 13.61
N THR A 38 -1.95 11.10 13.29
CA THR A 38 -3.06 12.07 13.20
C THR A 38 -3.79 12.05 11.86
N ALA A 39 -3.26 11.31 10.87
CA ALA A 39 -3.93 11.16 9.57
C ALA A 39 -5.27 10.44 9.72
N THR A 40 -6.19 10.72 8.82
CA THR A 40 -7.48 10.01 8.74
C THR A 40 -7.49 9.18 7.46
N LEU A 41 -7.32 7.88 7.61
CA LEU A 41 -7.36 6.91 6.51
C LEU A 41 -8.24 5.73 6.93
N SER A 42 -9.10 5.29 6.02
CA SER A 42 -10.03 4.17 6.28
C SER A 42 -10.51 3.54 4.99
N SER A 43 -11.47 2.64 5.07
CA SER A 43 -12.15 2.10 3.89
C SER A 43 -12.83 3.17 3.03
N ALA A 44 -13.11 4.35 3.59
CA ALA A 44 -13.69 5.47 2.85
C ALA A 44 -12.67 6.32 2.08
N THR A 45 -11.38 6.07 2.26
CA THR A 45 -10.32 6.78 1.53
C THR A 45 -10.40 6.43 0.05
N THR A 46 -10.44 7.44 -0.81
CA THR A 46 -10.63 7.26 -2.26
C THR A 46 -9.37 7.49 -3.08
N GLY A 47 -8.36 8.14 -2.54
CA GLY A 47 -7.13 8.44 -3.26
C GLY A 47 -6.02 8.97 -2.38
N TYR A 48 -4.87 9.18 -2.99
CA TYR A 48 -3.72 9.76 -2.32
C TYR A 48 -4.02 11.19 -1.86
N THR A 49 -3.54 11.51 -0.68
CA THR A 49 -3.62 12.84 -0.09
C THR A 49 -2.31 13.18 0.60
N THR A 50 -1.93 14.44 0.57
CA THR A 50 -0.77 14.96 1.33
C THR A 50 -1.11 15.24 2.79
N THR A 51 -2.39 15.26 3.15
CA THR A 51 -2.83 15.54 4.52
C THR A 51 -2.44 14.42 5.45
N GLY A 52 -1.58 14.71 6.42
CA GLY A 52 -1.06 13.73 7.37
C GLY A 52 0.03 12.82 6.82
N GLU A 53 0.52 13.05 5.62
CA GLU A 53 1.69 12.34 5.09
C GLU A 53 2.94 12.73 5.88
N VAL A 54 3.87 11.79 6.08
CA VAL A 54 5.14 12.09 6.72
C VAL A 54 5.97 13.06 5.86
N SER A 55 6.77 13.90 6.51
CA SER A 55 7.63 14.85 5.80
C SER A 55 8.75 14.15 5.06
N ALA A 56 9.17 14.72 3.95
CA ALA A 56 10.30 14.21 3.18
C ALA A 56 11.57 14.13 4.05
N SER A 57 12.29 13.03 3.91
CA SER A 57 13.55 12.76 4.62
C SER A 57 14.33 11.69 3.88
N GLY A 58 15.61 11.92 3.63
CA GLY A 58 16.43 10.95 2.92
C GLY A 58 15.80 10.50 1.60
N GLN A 59 15.62 9.20 1.43
CA GLN A 59 14.98 8.65 0.23
C GLN A 59 13.46 8.80 0.20
N TYR A 60 12.83 9.22 1.32
CA TYR A 60 11.38 9.43 1.32
C TYR A 60 11.06 10.83 0.79
N THR A 61 10.28 10.88 -0.26
CA THR A 61 9.72 12.13 -0.83
C THR A 61 8.20 12.06 -0.80
N ALA A 62 7.54 13.22 -0.93
CA ALA A 62 6.08 13.28 -0.98
C ALA A 62 5.54 12.35 -2.07
N GLY A 63 4.50 11.61 -1.74
CA GLY A 63 3.96 10.54 -2.58
C GLY A 63 4.52 9.16 -2.30
N GLY A 64 5.60 9.07 -1.53
CA GLY A 64 6.19 7.80 -1.13
C GLY A 64 7.04 7.14 -2.19
N GLY A 65 7.09 5.80 -2.16
CA GLY A 65 7.93 5.00 -3.04
C GLY A 65 7.13 4.13 -4.00
N ALA A 66 7.71 3.86 -5.15
CA ALA A 66 7.14 2.94 -6.12
C ALA A 66 7.16 1.50 -5.58
N LEU A 67 6.05 0.81 -5.70
CA LEU A 67 5.96 -0.61 -5.38
C LEU A 67 6.43 -1.44 -6.58
N VAL A 68 7.18 -2.48 -6.30
CA VAL A 68 7.68 -3.41 -7.31
C VAL A 68 6.81 -4.66 -7.29
N LYS A 69 6.26 -5.02 -8.44
CA LYS A 69 5.50 -6.25 -8.63
C LYS A 69 6.50 -7.38 -8.94
N PRO A 70 6.60 -8.43 -8.12
CA PRO A 70 7.45 -9.57 -8.45
C PRO A 70 6.84 -10.40 -9.59
N ASN A 71 7.59 -11.38 -10.07
CA ASN A 71 7.10 -12.31 -11.09
C ASN A 71 7.03 -13.72 -10.51
N PRO A 72 5.82 -14.27 -10.27
CA PRO A 72 4.49 -13.68 -10.52
C PRO A 72 4.09 -12.65 -9.44
N SER A 73 3.30 -11.65 -9.83
CA SER A 73 2.70 -10.67 -8.90
C SER A 73 1.29 -11.06 -8.47
N THR A 74 0.67 -11.96 -9.20
CA THR A 74 -0.67 -12.49 -8.90
C THR A 74 -0.66 -14.01 -8.97
N SER A 75 -1.50 -14.64 -8.16
CA SER A 75 -1.64 -16.09 -8.12
C SER A 75 -3.06 -16.47 -7.73
N VAL A 76 -3.45 -17.69 -8.08
CA VAL A 76 -4.67 -18.29 -7.56
C VAL A 76 -4.38 -19.71 -7.09
N ALA A 77 -4.80 -20.01 -5.87
CA ALA A 77 -4.69 -21.34 -5.30
C ALA A 77 -5.82 -21.55 -4.28
N SER A 78 -6.34 -22.76 -4.22
CA SER A 78 -7.41 -23.14 -3.27
C SER A 78 -8.62 -22.18 -3.30
N GLY A 79 -8.95 -21.64 -4.48
CA GLY A 79 -10.07 -20.70 -4.64
C GLY A 79 -9.81 -19.27 -4.19
N VAL A 80 -8.55 -18.93 -3.85
CA VAL A 80 -8.16 -17.58 -3.43
C VAL A 80 -7.20 -16.98 -4.44
N ALA A 81 -7.57 -15.83 -4.99
CA ALA A 81 -6.68 -15.00 -5.80
C ALA A 81 -5.89 -14.04 -4.89
N SER A 82 -4.62 -13.91 -5.13
CA SER A 82 -3.70 -13.14 -4.29
C SER A 82 -2.82 -12.22 -5.11
N VAL A 83 -2.43 -11.09 -4.51
CA VAL A 83 -1.50 -10.11 -5.08
C VAL A 83 -0.29 -9.99 -4.16
N ASP A 84 0.88 -9.78 -4.74
CA ASP A 84 2.12 -9.55 -4.01
C ASP A 84 2.87 -8.31 -4.51
N PHE A 85 3.60 -7.67 -3.59
CA PHE A 85 4.59 -6.64 -3.87
C PHE A 85 5.89 -7.00 -3.16
N ALA A 86 7.03 -6.67 -3.76
CA ALA A 86 8.31 -6.75 -3.09
C ALA A 86 8.37 -5.76 -1.91
N ASP A 87 9.13 -6.09 -0.89
CA ASP A 87 9.35 -5.20 0.25
C ASP A 87 9.91 -3.85 -0.22
N LEU A 88 9.49 -2.78 0.45
CA LEU A 88 9.87 -1.42 0.11
C LEU A 88 10.67 -0.80 1.25
N SER A 89 11.85 -0.29 0.93
CA SER A 89 12.72 0.36 1.92
C SER A 89 13.03 1.80 1.51
N PHE A 90 13.10 2.67 2.53
CA PHE A 90 13.59 4.04 2.39
C PHE A 90 14.83 4.18 3.26
N THR A 91 15.98 4.51 2.66
CA THR A 91 17.25 4.63 3.38
C THR A 91 17.58 6.07 3.73
N GLY A 92 18.39 6.25 4.78
CA GLY A 92 18.84 7.58 5.21
C GLY A 92 17.72 8.47 5.72
N VAL A 93 16.67 7.89 6.28
CA VAL A 93 15.47 8.62 6.72
C VAL A 93 15.43 8.82 8.23
N THR A 94 14.83 9.94 8.63
CA THR A 94 14.39 10.19 10.02
C THR A 94 12.89 10.49 9.94
N ILE A 95 12.08 9.46 10.11
CA ILE A 95 10.63 9.54 10.00
C ILE A 95 9.95 8.71 11.07
N THR A 96 8.74 9.12 11.43
CA THR A 96 7.82 8.34 12.27
C THR A 96 6.51 8.19 11.50
N ALA A 97 6.10 6.95 11.27
CA ALA A 97 4.87 6.62 10.56
C ALA A 97 4.00 5.69 11.38
N ARG A 98 2.69 5.88 11.32
CA ARG A 98 1.69 5.02 11.94
C ARG A 98 1.06 4.06 10.95
N GLY A 99 1.01 4.44 9.68
CA GLY A 99 0.39 3.63 8.65
C GLY A 99 0.81 4.06 7.25
N ALA A 100 0.17 3.44 6.27
CA ALA A 100 0.48 3.67 4.85
C ALA A 100 -0.77 3.58 3.98
N LEU A 101 -0.69 4.19 2.81
CA LEU A 101 -1.68 4.05 1.75
C LEU A 101 -1.01 3.49 0.51
N ILE A 102 -1.56 2.39 -0.01
CA ILE A 102 -1.23 1.89 -1.35
C ILE A 102 -2.21 2.51 -2.33
N TYR A 103 -1.71 3.10 -3.39
CA TYR A 103 -2.53 3.74 -4.40
C TYR A 103 -2.00 3.52 -5.82
N ASN A 104 -2.88 3.63 -6.80
CA ASN A 104 -2.61 3.34 -8.20
C ASN A 104 -2.31 4.63 -8.96
N THR A 105 -1.05 4.83 -9.36
CA THR A 105 -0.64 6.02 -10.10
C THR A 105 -1.05 5.98 -11.57
N SER A 106 -1.33 4.81 -12.10
CA SER A 106 -1.86 4.64 -13.47
C SER A 106 -3.35 4.96 -13.56
N ASN A 107 -4.06 5.00 -12.42
CA ASN A 107 -5.50 5.31 -12.36
C ASN A 107 -5.75 6.45 -11.39
N ALA A 108 -5.36 7.67 -11.77
CA ALA A 108 -5.65 8.92 -11.06
C ALA A 108 -5.32 8.90 -9.55
N ASN A 109 -4.27 8.21 -9.14
CA ASN A 109 -3.86 8.04 -7.74
C ASN A 109 -4.95 7.43 -6.85
N SER A 110 -5.79 6.58 -7.41
CA SER A 110 -6.90 5.93 -6.68
C SER A 110 -6.41 5.04 -5.56
N ALA A 111 -7.05 5.11 -4.39
CA ALA A 111 -6.70 4.30 -3.24
C ALA A 111 -6.93 2.81 -3.50
N VAL A 112 -6.03 1.99 -3.01
CA VAL A 112 -6.15 0.53 -3.03
C VAL A 112 -6.39 0.00 -1.62
N ALA A 113 -5.45 0.24 -0.70
CA ALA A 113 -5.55 -0.27 0.66
C ALA A 113 -4.85 0.66 1.65
N VAL A 114 -5.41 0.72 2.84
CA VAL A 114 -4.84 1.41 4.00
C VAL A 114 -4.22 0.38 4.93
N LEU A 115 -2.98 0.61 5.33
CA LEU A 115 -2.26 -0.24 6.28
C LEU A 115 -2.12 0.51 7.60
N ASP A 116 -2.43 -0.17 8.71
CA ASP A 116 -2.19 0.32 10.07
C ASP A 116 -1.07 -0.49 10.70
N PHE A 117 0.02 0.16 11.08
CA PHE A 117 1.15 -0.52 11.72
C PHE A 117 0.89 -0.85 13.21
N GLY A 118 -0.24 -0.45 13.74
CA GLY A 118 -0.65 -0.71 15.14
C GLY A 118 0.02 0.18 16.17
N ALA A 119 1.15 0.77 15.85
CA ALA A 119 1.90 1.70 16.68
C ALA A 119 2.76 2.59 15.79
N ASP A 120 3.23 3.70 16.31
CA ASP A 120 4.20 4.53 15.61
C ASP A 120 5.50 3.74 15.39
N LYS A 121 5.99 3.75 14.18
CA LYS A 121 7.27 3.14 13.79
C LYS A 121 8.22 4.25 13.40
N THR A 122 9.42 4.21 13.93
CA THR A 122 10.41 5.27 13.75
C THR A 122 11.71 4.72 13.19
N ALA A 123 12.25 5.41 12.19
CA ALA A 123 13.64 5.28 11.77
C ALA A 123 14.35 6.60 12.06
N THR A 124 15.57 6.53 12.60
CA THR A 124 16.39 7.70 12.90
C THR A 124 17.72 7.55 12.17
N SER A 125 17.95 8.40 11.17
CA SER A 125 19.13 8.34 10.29
C SER A 125 19.39 6.91 9.81
N GLY A 126 18.33 6.20 9.40
CA GLY A 126 18.39 4.78 9.12
C GLY A 126 17.45 4.36 7.98
N THR A 127 17.11 3.09 7.98
CA THR A 127 16.24 2.48 6.96
C THR A 127 14.86 2.21 7.54
N PHE A 128 13.82 2.68 6.85
CA PHE A 128 12.43 2.33 7.13
C PHE A 128 11.98 1.32 6.08
N THR A 129 11.64 0.10 6.51
CA THR A 129 11.24 -0.99 5.62
C THR A 129 9.78 -1.36 5.84
N ILE A 130 9.01 -1.42 4.76
CA ILE A 130 7.68 -2.01 4.72
C ILE A 130 7.85 -3.44 4.22
N GLN A 131 7.63 -4.40 5.11
CA GLN A 131 7.68 -5.81 4.78
C GLN A 131 6.29 -6.30 4.45
N PHE A 132 6.10 -6.76 3.21
CA PHE A 132 4.81 -7.30 2.80
C PHE A 132 4.63 -8.73 3.31
N PRO A 133 3.37 -9.16 3.57
CA PRO A 133 3.09 -10.53 3.98
C PRO A 133 3.53 -11.55 2.94
N ALA A 134 3.72 -12.79 3.37
CA ALA A 134 4.05 -13.89 2.47
C ALA A 134 2.99 -14.05 1.37
N PHE A 135 3.43 -14.35 0.16
CA PHE A 135 2.56 -14.54 -1.01
C PHE A 135 1.84 -15.90 -0.94
N THR A 136 0.86 -15.97 -0.05
CA THR A 136 0.07 -17.18 0.18
C THR A 136 -1.43 -16.86 0.19
N THR A 137 -2.24 -17.89 0.10
CA THR A 137 -3.71 -17.76 0.13
C THR A 137 -4.25 -17.26 1.48
N SER A 138 -3.44 -17.34 2.54
CA SER A 138 -3.85 -16.93 3.89
C SER A 138 -3.21 -15.61 4.36
N ALA A 139 -2.19 -15.11 3.69
CA ALA A 139 -1.39 -13.99 4.20
C ALA A 139 -1.17 -12.84 3.21
N ALA A 140 -1.27 -13.04 1.90
CA ALA A 140 -0.96 -12.02 0.89
C ALA A 140 -1.67 -10.69 1.16
N ILE A 141 -1.04 -9.58 0.71
CA ILE A 141 -1.51 -8.21 1.01
C ILE A 141 -2.93 -7.93 0.48
N LEU A 142 -3.28 -8.50 -0.66
CA LEU A 142 -4.63 -8.45 -1.21
C LEU A 142 -5.07 -9.87 -1.59
N ARG A 143 -6.29 -10.22 -1.22
CA ARG A 143 -6.86 -11.54 -1.49
C ARG A 143 -8.32 -11.43 -1.87
N ILE A 144 -8.72 -12.22 -2.85
CA ILE A 144 -10.13 -12.40 -3.21
C ILE A 144 -10.43 -13.88 -3.11
N GLY A 145 -11.33 -14.24 -2.24
CA GLY A 145 -11.70 -15.63 -2.00
C GLY A 145 -13.17 -15.77 -1.65
N ASN A 146 -13.60 -16.99 -1.42
CA ASN A 146 -14.94 -17.26 -0.93
C ASN A 146 -15.08 -16.83 0.52
N ALA A 147 -16.23 -16.29 0.84
CA ALA A 147 -16.58 -15.92 2.22
C ALA A 147 -16.82 -17.19 3.05
#